data_8ebecd4ab11ffa613e3849d041d6e76b
#
_entry.id   8ebecd4ab11ffa613e3849d041d6e76b
#
_cell.length_a   1.000
_cell.length_b   1.000
_cell.length_c   1.000
_cell.angle_alpha   90.00
_cell.angle_beta   90.00
_cell.angle_gamma   90.00
#
_symmetry.space_group_name_H-M   'P 1'
#
loop_
_entity.id
_entity.type
_entity.pdbx_description
1 polymer ?
#
loop_
_entity_poly.entity_id
_entity_poly.type
_entity_poly.pdbx_seq_one_letter_code
_entity_poly.pdbx_strand_id
1 'polypeptide(L)'
;MLSFAEEIYLLALDETTGKPMISPRNIEMQSALVGAILAELTFLHRIDTDIDKIYLLDTTPVGNPVLDHALSLISGSTESQLISFWMNALRADSQFIEKHVLQELIDKKILKQETL
;
A
#
# COMPACT_ATOMS: atom_id res chain seq x y z
N MET A 1 5.16 9.02 11.80
CA MET A 1 3.80 9.03 11.23
C MET A 1 3.56 7.78 10.43
N LEU A 2 2.40 7.18 10.56
CA LEU A 2 2.07 5.96 9.84
C LEU A 2 1.47 6.28 8.47
N SER A 3 1.76 5.45 7.48
CA SER A 3 1.09 5.51 6.19
C SER A 3 -0.35 4.99 6.32
N PHE A 4 -1.19 5.30 5.33
CA PHE A 4 -2.57 4.82 5.32
C PHE A 4 -2.63 3.29 5.32
N ALA A 5 -1.74 2.64 4.55
CA ALA A 5 -1.68 1.18 4.50
C ALA A 5 -1.25 0.60 5.85
N GLU A 6 -0.30 1.23 6.54
CA GLU A 6 0.13 0.81 7.87
C GLU A 6 -1.01 0.92 8.88
N GLU A 7 -1.79 2.00 8.83
CA GLU A 7 -2.92 2.17 9.71
C GLU A 7 -3.99 1.10 9.48
N ILE A 8 -4.30 0.80 8.22
CA ILE A 8 -5.26 -0.24 7.87
C ILE A 8 -4.78 -1.60 8.34
N TYR A 9 -3.50 -1.90 8.15
CA TYR A 9 -2.92 -3.17 8.58
C TYR A 9 -3.03 -3.33 10.09
N LEU A 10 -2.71 -2.27 10.86
CA LEU A 10 -2.83 -2.30 12.32
C LEU A 10 -4.26 -2.55 12.78
N LEU A 11 -5.24 -1.92 12.12
CA LEU A 11 -6.65 -2.13 12.47
C LEU A 11 -7.10 -3.56 12.25
N ALA A 12 -6.43 -4.29 11.36
CA ALA A 12 -6.76 -5.68 11.06
C ALA A 12 -6.03 -6.68 11.95
N LEU A 13 -5.11 -6.23 12.81
CA LEU A 13 -4.38 -7.14 13.69
C LEU A 13 -5.20 -7.50 14.92
N ASP A 14 -5.04 -8.75 15.38
CA ASP A 14 -5.60 -9.20 16.64
C ASP A 14 -4.74 -8.64 17.78
N GLU A 15 -5.38 -8.00 18.76
CA GLU A 15 -4.68 -7.36 19.87
C GLU A 15 -3.93 -8.37 20.75
N THR A 16 -4.42 -9.59 20.84
CA THR A 16 -3.85 -10.61 21.70
C THR A 16 -2.68 -11.34 21.05
N THR A 17 -2.84 -11.68 19.76
CA THR A 17 -1.84 -12.51 19.05
C THR A 17 -0.92 -11.72 18.15
N GLY A 18 -1.29 -10.47 17.82
CA GLY A 18 -0.55 -9.66 16.86
C GLY A 18 -0.66 -10.16 15.43
N LYS A 19 -1.62 -11.04 15.14
CA LYS A 19 -1.83 -11.58 13.81
C LYS A 19 -3.02 -10.91 13.14
N PRO A 20 -3.05 -10.83 11.80
CA PRO A 20 -4.21 -10.28 11.12
C PRO A 20 -5.47 -11.08 11.43
N MET A 21 -6.55 -10.38 11.78
CA MET A 21 -7.87 -11.00 11.97
C MET A 21 -8.45 -11.44 10.63
N ILE A 22 -8.05 -10.76 9.55
CA ILE A 22 -8.42 -11.12 8.19
C ILE A 22 -7.15 -11.62 7.52
N SER A 23 -7.22 -12.79 6.86
CA SER A 23 -6.06 -13.35 6.17
C SER A 23 -5.44 -12.35 5.20
N PRO A 24 -4.10 -12.19 5.20
CA PRO A 24 -3.44 -11.32 4.23
C PRO A 24 -3.66 -11.76 2.78
N ARG A 25 -4.05 -13.02 2.58
CA ARG A 25 -4.37 -13.54 1.25
C ARG A 25 -5.82 -13.27 0.87
N ASN A 26 -6.61 -12.72 1.79
CA ASN A 26 -7.98 -12.35 1.51
C ASN A 26 -7.98 -11.17 0.53
N ILE A 27 -8.78 -11.28 -0.53
CA ILE A 27 -8.82 -10.28 -1.58
C ILE A 27 -9.31 -8.92 -1.06
N GLU A 28 -10.18 -8.93 -0.05
CA GLU A 28 -10.67 -7.69 0.55
C GLU A 28 -9.56 -6.95 1.28
N MET A 29 -8.71 -7.69 2.02
CA MET A 29 -7.56 -7.10 2.70
C MET A 29 -6.55 -6.55 1.69
N GLN A 30 -6.27 -7.32 0.63
CA GLN A 30 -5.37 -6.88 -0.43
C GLN A 30 -5.90 -5.61 -1.09
N SER A 31 -7.19 -5.57 -1.40
CA SER A 31 -7.82 -4.40 -2.02
C SER A 31 -7.80 -3.20 -1.09
N ALA A 32 -8.01 -3.40 0.21
CA ALA A 32 -7.95 -2.30 1.18
C ALA A 32 -6.55 -1.70 1.26
N LEU A 33 -5.52 -2.53 1.28
CA LEU A 33 -4.14 -2.05 1.31
C LEU A 33 -3.77 -1.29 0.04
N VAL A 34 -4.13 -1.83 -1.12
CA VAL A 34 -3.86 -1.17 -2.41
C VAL A 34 -4.64 0.14 -2.50
N GLY A 35 -5.90 0.14 -2.11
CA GLY A 35 -6.70 1.36 -2.10
C GLY A 35 -6.09 2.44 -1.21
N ALA A 36 -5.57 2.05 -0.04
CA ALA A 36 -4.89 2.97 0.87
C ALA A 36 -3.63 3.55 0.25
N ILE A 37 -2.85 2.73 -0.47
CA ILE A 37 -1.63 3.18 -1.16
C ILE A 37 -1.99 4.23 -2.21
N LEU A 38 -2.97 3.96 -3.05
CA LEU A 38 -3.39 4.89 -4.09
C LEU A 38 -3.97 6.18 -3.50
N ALA A 39 -4.75 6.06 -2.42
CA ALA A 39 -5.30 7.23 -1.73
C ALA A 39 -4.19 8.11 -1.16
N GLU A 40 -3.17 7.51 -0.58
CA GLU A 40 -2.06 8.28 -0.02
C GLU A 40 -1.22 8.96 -1.10
N LEU A 41 -0.95 8.28 -2.21
CA LEU A 41 -0.24 8.89 -3.34
C LEU A 41 -1.04 10.08 -3.90
N THR A 42 -2.36 9.99 -3.92
CA THR A 42 -3.23 11.10 -4.31
C THR A 42 -3.11 12.25 -3.31
N PHE A 43 -3.16 11.95 -2.02
CA PHE A 43 -3.03 12.94 -0.96
C PHE A 43 -1.68 13.66 -1.03
N LEU A 44 -0.62 12.94 -1.40
CA LEU A 44 0.74 13.50 -1.52
C LEU A 44 0.99 14.16 -2.88
N HIS A 45 -0.03 14.27 -3.72
CA HIS A 45 0.03 14.92 -5.03
C HIS A 45 1.03 14.26 -5.99
N ARG A 46 1.21 12.96 -5.85
CA ARG A 46 2.01 12.19 -6.80
C ARG A 46 1.19 11.68 -7.97
N ILE A 47 -0.08 11.40 -7.72
CA ILE A 47 -1.05 10.99 -8.74
C ILE A 47 -2.33 11.77 -8.53
N ASP A 48 -3.18 11.75 -9.55
CA ASP A 48 -4.54 12.29 -9.48
C ASP A 48 -5.48 11.34 -10.21
N THR A 49 -6.75 11.43 -9.89
CA THR A 49 -7.77 10.61 -10.55
C THR A 49 -8.76 11.52 -11.26
N ASP A 50 -9.15 11.11 -12.47
CA ASP A 50 -10.19 11.78 -13.22
C ASP A 50 -11.10 10.72 -13.81
N ILE A 51 -12.37 10.74 -13.43
CA ILE A 51 -13.35 9.72 -13.76
C ILE A 51 -12.84 8.37 -13.27
N ASP A 52 -12.32 7.51 -14.15
CA ASP A 52 -11.87 6.15 -13.84
C ASP A 52 -10.37 5.95 -13.96
N LYS A 53 -9.64 6.99 -14.35
CA LYS A 53 -8.22 6.84 -14.68
C LYS A 53 -7.33 7.48 -13.63
N ILE A 54 -6.12 6.94 -13.52
CA ILE A 54 -5.07 7.50 -12.67
C ILE A 54 -4.05 8.21 -13.55
N TYR A 55 -3.73 9.45 -13.20
CA TYR A 55 -2.77 10.29 -13.89
C TYR A 55 -1.57 10.54 -13.00
N LEU A 56 -0.38 10.44 -13.58
CA LEU A 56 0.86 10.73 -12.86
C LEU A 56 1.07 12.24 -12.81
N LEU A 57 1.34 12.78 -11.62
CA LEU A 57 1.62 14.20 -11.42
C LEU A 57 3.10 14.45 -11.14
N ASP A 58 3.72 13.62 -10.30
CA ASP A 58 5.07 13.85 -9.81
C ASP A 58 5.71 12.50 -9.51
N THR A 59 6.90 12.26 -10.05
CA THR A 59 7.62 11.00 -9.88
C THR A 59 8.58 11.02 -8.69
N THR A 60 8.67 12.15 -7.97
CA THR A 60 9.58 12.27 -6.84
C THR A 60 9.21 11.26 -5.74
N PRO A 61 10.17 10.44 -5.28
CA PRO A 61 9.90 9.48 -4.21
C PRO A 61 9.44 10.18 -2.93
N VAL A 62 8.62 9.48 -2.16
CA VAL A 62 8.09 10.00 -0.89
C VAL A 62 8.88 9.49 0.32
N GLY A 63 9.79 8.53 0.11
CA GLY A 63 10.61 7.99 1.19
C GLY A 63 10.00 6.78 1.89
N ASN A 64 8.95 6.20 1.34
CA ASN A 64 8.30 5.00 1.87
C ASN A 64 8.41 3.89 0.82
N PRO A 65 8.98 2.72 1.17
CA PRO A 65 9.22 1.67 0.16
C PRO A 65 7.97 1.19 -0.56
N VAL A 66 6.85 1.09 0.16
CA VAL A 66 5.59 0.60 -0.42
C VAL A 66 5.01 1.64 -1.39
N LEU A 67 4.96 2.89 -0.96
CA LEU A 67 4.45 3.98 -1.79
C LEU A 67 5.34 4.20 -3.00
N ASP A 68 6.66 4.16 -2.81
CA ASP A 68 7.61 4.37 -3.90
C ASP A 68 7.58 3.22 -4.90
N HIS A 69 7.34 1.98 -4.43
CA HIS A 69 7.16 0.85 -5.32
C HIS A 69 5.94 1.06 -6.24
N ALA A 70 4.80 1.42 -5.65
CA ALA A 70 3.59 1.69 -6.42
C ALA A 70 3.79 2.86 -7.39
N LEU A 71 4.42 3.93 -6.92
CA LEU A 71 4.69 5.11 -7.75
C LEU A 71 5.59 4.76 -8.94
N SER A 72 6.61 3.91 -8.72
CA SER A 72 7.50 3.50 -9.80
C SER A 72 6.77 2.67 -10.86
N LEU A 73 5.84 1.82 -10.46
CA LEU A 73 5.03 1.05 -11.41
C LEU A 73 4.14 1.97 -12.23
N ILE A 74 3.50 2.94 -11.59
CA ILE A 74 2.64 3.89 -12.28
C ILE A 74 3.46 4.76 -13.24
N SER A 75 4.62 5.23 -12.80
CA SER A 75 5.48 6.09 -13.64
C SER A 75 6.10 5.32 -14.82
N GLY A 76 6.19 3.99 -14.72
CA GLY A 76 6.68 3.15 -15.81
C GLY A 76 5.66 2.92 -16.92
N SER A 77 4.40 3.30 -16.72
CA SER A 77 3.36 3.16 -17.74
C SER A 77 3.43 4.32 -18.71
N THR A 78 3.32 4.03 -20.00
CA THR A 78 3.36 5.07 -21.04
C THR A 78 2.02 5.77 -21.20
N GLU A 79 0.95 5.19 -20.66
CA GLU A 79 -0.40 5.73 -20.78
C GLU A 79 -1.09 5.73 -19.43
N SER A 80 -2.04 6.66 -19.27
CA SER A 80 -2.90 6.65 -18.08
C SER A 80 -3.82 5.44 -18.14
N GLN A 81 -3.85 4.67 -17.07
CA GLN A 81 -4.64 3.45 -16.98
C GLN A 81 -5.82 3.64 -16.03
N LEU A 82 -6.80 2.76 -16.16
CA LEU A 82 -7.94 2.72 -15.27
C LEU A 82 -7.53 2.40 -13.84
N ILE A 83 -8.28 2.91 -12.87
CA ILE A 83 -8.08 2.58 -11.46
C ILE A 83 -8.10 1.06 -11.26
N SER A 84 -9.04 0.37 -11.91
CA SER A 84 -9.15 -1.08 -11.82
C SER A 84 -7.90 -1.79 -12.33
N PHE A 85 -7.24 -1.25 -13.35
CA PHE A 85 -5.98 -1.79 -13.83
C PHE A 85 -4.93 -1.77 -12.73
N TRP A 86 -4.76 -0.63 -12.06
CA TRP A 86 -3.76 -0.50 -11.00
C TRP A 86 -4.13 -1.29 -9.75
N MET A 87 -5.43 -1.38 -9.43
CA MET A 87 -5.87 -2.23 -8.33
C MET A 87 -5.46 -3.68 -8.57
N ASN A 88 -5.66 -4.19 -9.77
CA ASN A 88 -5.28 -5.56 -10.11
C ASN A 88 -3.77 -5.74 -10.15
N ALA A 89 -3.04 -4.80 -10.75
CA ALA A 89 -1.59 -4.87 -10.85
C ALA A 89 -0.93 -4.85 -9.47
N LEU A 90 -1.38 -3.98 -8.58
CA LEU A 90 -0.80 -3.88 -7.24
C LEU A 90 -1.22 -5.04 -6.35
N ARG A 91 -2.42 -5.60 -6.53
CA ARG A 91 -2.79 -6.82 -5.80
C ARG A 91 -1.91 -8.00 -6.16
N ALA A 92 -1.40 -8.04 -7.40
CA ALA A 92 -0.44 -9.07 -7.79
C ALA A 92 0.86 -8.99 -6.96
N ASP A 93 1.17 -7.82 -6.43
CA ASP A 93 2.34 -7.59 -5.58
C ASP A 93 1.99 -7.58 -4.10
N SER A 94 0.86 -8.17 -3.71
CA SER A 94 0.37 -8.10 -2.34
C SER A 94 1.35 -8.67 -1.31
N GLN A 95 2.12 -9.70 -1.67
CA GLN A 95 3.12 -10.26 -0.75
C GLN A 95 4.25 -9.25 -0.46
N PHE A 96 4.70 -8.55 -1.48
CA PHE A 96 5.70 -7.50 -1.32
C PHE A 96 5.13 -6.37 -0.45
N ILE A 97 3.92 -5.93 -0.73
CA ILE A 97 3.27 -4.85 -0.01
C ILE A 97 3.13 -5.21 1.46
N GLU A 98 2.58 -6.38 1.76
CA GLU A 98 2.38 -6.82 3.14
C GLU A 98 3.70 -6.92 3.90
N LYS A 99 4.71 -7.54 3.26
CA LYS A 99 6.03 -7.69 3.88
C LYS A 99 6.62 -6.35 4.27
N HIS A 100 6.54 -5.37 3.39
CA HIS A 100 7.13 -4.06 3.63
C HIS A 100 6.29 -3.19 4.56
N VAL A 101 4.96 -3.32 4.55
CA VAL A 101 4.10 -2.68 5.54
C VAL A 101 4.46 -3.18 6.94
N LEU A 102 4.56 -4.50 7.09
CA LEU A 102 4.93 -5.11 8.37
C LEU A 102 6.33 -4.67 8.80
N GLN A 103 7.29 -4.66 7.89
CA GLN A 103 8.66 -4.26 8.20
C GLN A 103 8.72 -2.80 8.65
N GLU A 104 7.99 -1.90 8.00
CA GLU A 104 7.93 -0.50 8.39
C GLU A 104 7.35 -0.33 9.80
N LEU A 105 6.34 -1.11 10.15
CA LEU A 105 5.76 -1.07 11.50
C LEU A 105 6.76 -1.56 12.55
N ILE A 106 7.56 -2.56 12.22
CA ILE A 106 8.62 -3.05 13.10
C ILE A 106 9.72 -1.99 13.23
N ASP A 107 10.16 -1.38 12.13
CA ASP A 107 11.20 -0.36 12.12
C ASP A 107 10.79 0.89 12.91
N LYS A 108 9.51 1.22 12.88
CA LYS A 108 8.95 2.34 13.66
C LYS A 108 8.67 1.97 15.11
N LYS A 109 8.98 0.74 15.49
CA LYS A 109 8.79 0.21 16.85
C LYS A 109 7.31 0.17 17.28
N ILE A 110 6.40 0.13 16.31
CA ILE A 110 4.97 -0.04 16.58
C ILE A 110 4.67 -1.51 16.87
N LEU A 111 5.35 -2.42 16.16
CA LEU A 111 5.26 -3.86 16.39
C LEU A 111 6.62 -4.40 16.75
N LYS A 112 6.63 -5.49 17.53
CA LYS A 112 7.85 -6.21 17.84
C LYS A 112 7.97 -7.41 16.92
N GLN A 113 9.19 -7.63 16.41
CA GLN A 113 9.50 -8.87 15.72
C GLN A 113 9.83 -9.92 16.75
N GLU A 114 9.02 -10.99 16.80
CA GLU A 114 9.29 -12.10 17.68
C GLU A 114 10.30 -13.04 17.02
N THR A 115 11.39 -13.32 17.75
CA THR A 115 12.33 -14.35 17.36
C THR A 115 12.00 -15.61 18.14
N LEU A 116 11.69 -16.65 17.42
CA LEU A 116 11.44 -17.96 18.03
C LEU A 116 12.73 -18.75 18.08
#